data_43f8070ab5ad6a1aca4e3c5ee6871e4f
#
_entry.id   43f8070ab5ad6a1aca4e3c5ee6871e4f
#
_cell.length_a   1.000
_cell.length_b   1.000
_cell.length_c   1.000
_cell.angle_alpha   90.00
_cell.angle_beta   90.00
_cell.angle_gamma   90.00
#
_symmetry.space_group_name_H-M   'P 1'
#
loop_
_entity.id
_entity.type
_entity.pdbx_description
1 polymer ?
#
loop_
_entity_poly.entity_id
_entity_poly.type
_entity_poly.pdbx_seq_one_letter_code
_entity_poly.pdbx_strand_id
1 'polypeptide(L)'
;WIPENFELNRFFEAILPYADVINHKKYGNNYDYNKAVHLMNQVPILDNNFLLLKENNELHSPLSMLHYQRYSSFKEVEDFILANKDQIQCVVGYGYLPFGAAQCPQLNDYADGIDTMQFLGNFAWCLS
;
A
#
# COMPACT_ATOMS: atom_id res chain seq x y z
N TRP A 1 0.24 5.44 6.23
CA TRP A 1 0.58 6.37 7.30
C TRP A 1 -0.68 6.86 8.01
N ILE A 2 -0.69 6.87 9.34
CA ILE A 2 -1.83 7.27 10.18
C ILE A 2 -1.37 8.25 11.26
N PRO A 3 -2.21 9.21 11.71
CA PRO A 3 -1.90 10.06 12.85
C PRO A 3 -1.62 9.25 14.11
N GLU A 4 -0.79 9.78 15.03
CA GLU A 4 -0.45 9.09 16.30
C GLU A 4 -1.66 8.61 17.10
N ASN A 5 -2.69 9.44 17.16
CA ASN A 5 -3.92 9.18 17.93
C ASN A 5 -5.00 8.44 17.13
N PHE A 6 -4.69 7.90 15.93
CA PHE A 6 -5.65 7.16 15.13
C PHE A 6 -5.97 5.81 15.76
N GLU A 7 -7.25 5.54 15.94
CA GLU A 7 -7.77 4.28 16.49
C GLU A 7 -7.91 3.22 15.39
N LEU A 8 -7.03 2.22 15.39
CA LEU A 8 -7.03 1.13 14.39
C LEU A 8 -8.31 0.30 14.41
N ASN A 9 -9.02 0.25 15.54
CA ASN A 9 -10.32 -0.42 15.61
C ASN A 9 -11.34 0.18 14.63
N ARG A 10 -11.34 1.50 14.44
CA ARG A 10 -12.21 2.17 13.46
C ARG A 10 -11.91 1.72 12.03
N PHE A 11 -10.63 1.47 11.73
CA PHE A 11 -10.24 0.91 10.43
C PHE A 11 -10.76 -0.52 10.28
N PHE A 12 -10.59 -1.36 11.28
CA PHE A 12 -11.11 -2.73 11.26
C PHE A 12 -12.64 -2.79 11.10
N GLU A 13 -13.36 -1.92 11.79
CA GLU A 13 -14.82 -1.79 11.63
C GLU A 13 -15.21 -1.38 10.22
N ALA A 14 -14.51 -0.42 9.64
CA ALA A 14 -14.79 0.09 8.29
C ALA A 14 -14.59 -0.98 7.20
N ILE A 15 -13.62 -1.88 7.37
CA ILE A 15 -13.32 -2.93 6.39
C ILE A 15 -14.09 -4.25 6.63
N LEU A 16 -14.84 -4.35 7.73
CA LEU A 16 -15.58 -5.57 8.08
C LEU A 16 -16.53 -6.07 6.96
N PRO A 17 -17.21 -5.21 6.18
CA PRO A 17 -18.03 -5.67 5.05
C PRO A 17 -17.29 -6.47 3.98
N TYR A 18 -15.95 -6.39 3.95
CA TYR A 18 -15.10 -7.09 2.99
C TYR A 18 -14.50 -8.38 3.53
N ALA A 19 -14.95 -8.86 4.70
CA ALA A 19 -14.39 -10.04 5.37
C ALA A 19 -14.46 -11.32 4.51
N ASP A 20 -15.42 -11.40 3.58
CA ASP A 20 -15.55 -12.55 2.66
C ASP A 20 -14.31 -12.79 1.76
N VAL A 21 -13.38 -11.82 1.68
CA VAL A 21 -12.11 -11.98 0.95
C VAL A 21 -11.30 -13.18 1.45
N ILE A 22 -11.45 -13.56 2.72
CA ILE A 22 -10.75 -14.71 3.32
C ILE A 22 -11.10 -16.03 2.64
N ASN A 23 -12.30 -16.13 2.03
CA ASN A 23 -12.78 -17.31 1.33
C ASN A 23 -12.08 -17.53 -0.04
N HIS A 24 -11.37 -16.53 -0.56
CA HIS A 24 -10.52 -16.71 -1.72
C HIS A 24 -9.27 -17.52 -1.36
N LYS A 25 -9.12 -18.69 -1.95
CA LYS A 25 -8.06 -19.66 -1.61
C LYS A 25 -6.65 -19.06 -1.56
N LYS A 26 -6.28 -18.24 -2.56
CA LYS A 26 -4.96 -17.61 -2.59
C LYS A 26 -4.80 -16.61 -1.45
N TYR A 27 -5.83 -15.83 -1.16
CA TYR A 27 -5.80 -14.84 -0.09
C TYR A 27 -5.73 -15.52 1.28
N GLY A 28 -6.65 -16.46 1.55
CA GLY A 28 -6.71 -17.19 2.81
C GLY A 28 -5.42 -17.95 3.12
N ASN A 29 -4.84 -18.66 2.12
CA ASN A 29 -3.57 -19.36 2.31
C ASN A 29 -2.42 -18.39 2.67
N ASN A 30 -2.37 -17.21 2.07
CA ASN A 30 -1.35 -16.20 2.42
C ASN A 30 -1.60 -15.60 3.81
N TYR A 31 -2.87 -15.39 4.17
CA TYR A 31 -3.23 -14.94 5.51
C TYR A 31 -2.76 -15.93 6.58
N ASP A 32 -3.08 -17.21 6.44
CA ASP A 32 -2.69 -18.26 7.38
C ASP A 32 -1.15 -18.38 7.47
N TYR A 33 -0.48 -18.36 6.32
CA TYR A 33 0.98 -18.42 6.26
C TYR A 33 1.63 -17.22 6.97
N ASN A 34 1.23 -16.01 6.62
CA ASN A 34 1.81 -14.79 7.21
C ASN A 34 1.54 -14.70 8.71
N LYS A 35 0.32 -15.07 9.14
CA LYS A 35 -0.03 -15.14 10.56
C LYS A 35 0.86 -16.13 11.31
N ALA A 36 1.01 -17.35 10.79
CA ALA A 36 1.86 -18.37 11.40
C ALA A 36 3.32 -17.92 11.52
N VAL A 37 3.90 -17.38 10.44
CA VAL A 37 5.29 -16.90 10.42
C VAL A 37 5.52 -15.78 11.45
N HIS A 38 4.62 -14.81 11.54
CA HIS A 38 4.78 -13.71 12.49
C HIS A 38 4.59 -14.15 13.95
N LEU A 39 3.63 -15.05 14.21
CA LEU A 39 3.44 -15.61 15.54
C LEU A 39 4.63 -16.45 15.99
N MET A 40 5.19 -17.28 15.11
CA MET A 40 6.39 -18.10 15.43
C MET A 40 7.62 -17.24 15.72
N ASN A 41 7.77 -16.12 15.02
CA ASN A 41 8.87 -15.17 15.22
C ASN A 41 8.58 -14.14 16.32
N GLN A 42 7.46 -14.25 17.03
CA GLN A 42 7.02 -13.33 18.08
C GLN A 42 6.98 -11.86 17.63
N VAL A 43 6.68 -11.63 16.35
CA VAL A 43 6.51 -10.29 15.79
C VAL A 43 5.10 -9.79 16.12
N PRO A 44 4.95 -8.62 16.73
CA PRO A 44 3.63 -8.08 17.04
C PRO A 44 2.86 -7.76 15.77
N ILE A 45 1.65 -8.28 15.68
CA ILE A 45 0.67 -8.01 14.62
C ILE A 45 -0.70 -7.78 15.23
N LEU A 46 -1.53 -7.00 14.56
CA LEU A 46 -2.96 -6.89 14.84
C LEU A 46 -3.72 -7.71 13.80
N ASP A 47 -4.76 -8.37 14.23
CA ASP A 47 -5.49 -9.35 13.44
C ASP A 47 -7.00 -9.20 13.62
N ASN A 48 -7.75 -9.11 12.52
CA ASN A 48 -9.22 -9.09 12.52
C ASN A 48 -9.84 -10.33 11.86
N ASN A 49 -9.10 -11.43 11.76
CA ASN A 49 -9.45 -12.71 11.14
C ASN A 49 -9.48 -12.75 9.60
N PHE A 50 -9.16 -11.67 8.93
CA PHE A 50 -9.00 -11.68 7.46
C PHE A 50 -7.91 -10.73 6.96
N LEU A 51 -7.43 -9.80 7.79
CA LEU A 51 -6.32 -8.90 7.46
C LEU A 51 -5.39 -8.75 8.66
N LEU A 52 -4.09 -8.79 8.41
CA LEU A 52 -3.05 -8.56 9.40
C LEU A 52 -2.51 -7.13 9.26
N LEU A 53 -2.36 -6.42 10.37
CA LEU A 53 -1.67 -5.14 10.40
C LEU A 53 -0.35 -5.28 11.15
N LYS A 54 0.70 -4.72 10.58
CA LYS A 54 2.03 -4.66 11.18
C LYS A 54 2.55 -3.23 11.16
N GLU A 55 3.05 -2.76 12.29
CA GLU A 55 3.76 -1.49 12.32
C GLU A 55 5.12 -1.65 11.66
N ASN A 56 5.28 -1.02 10.49
CA ASN A 56 6.48 -1.12 9.66
C ASN A 56 6.50 0.00 8.63
N ASN A 57 7.68 0.46 8.25
CA ASN A 57 7.88 1.51 7.24
C ASN A 57 8.26 0.96 5.85
N GLU A 58 8.32 -0.36 5.68
CA GLU A 58 8.56 -0.95 4.38
C GLU A 58 7.38 -0.68 3.42
N LEU A 59 7.68 -0.31 2.18
CA LEU A 59 6.68 -0.01 1.14
C LEU A 59 5.90 -1.25 0.69
N HIS A 60 6.52 -2.42 0.75
CA HIS A 60 5.91 -3.66 0.28
C HIS A 60 5.45 -4.52 1.45
N SER A 61 4.17 -4.87 1.44
CA SER A 61 3.59 -5.83 2.39
C SER A 61 3.18 -7.13 1.67
N PRO A 62 3.27 -8.28 2.33
CA PRO A 62 2.72 -9.53 1.79
C PRO A 62 1.21 -9.46 1.55
N LEU A 63 0.69 -10.32 0.69
CA LEU A 63 -0.76 -10.45 0.51
C LEU A 63 -1.43 -10.78 1.85
N SER A 64 -2.60 -10.18 2.12
CA SER A 64 -3.35 -10.27 3.38
C SER A 64 -2.70 -9.57 4.59
N MET A 65 -1.65 -8.81 4.37
CA MET A 65 -1.01 -7.96 5.36
C MET A 65 -0.96 -6.52 4.89
N LEU A 66 -1.09 -5.58 5.81
CA LEU A 66 -0.94 -4.16 5.56
C LEU A 66 0.08 -3.58 6.54
N HIS A 67 1.11 -2.92 6.04
CA HIS A 67 2.03 -2.16 6.87
C HIS A 67 1.42 -0.79 7.19
N TYR A 68 1.58 -0.35 8.42
CA TYR A 68 1.21 0.99 8.83
C TYR A 68 2.34 1.63 9.62
N GLN A 69 2.40 2.96 9.60
CA GLN A 69 3.29 3.75 10.44
C GLN A 69 2.54 4.95 10.98
N ARG A 70 2.83 5.32 12.20
CA ARG A 70 2.28 6.53 12.85
C ARG A 70 3.17 7.72 12.55
N TYR A 71 2.55 8.88 12.37
CA TYR A 71 3.26 10.14 12.20
C TYR A 71 2.78 11.19 13.20
N SER A 72 3.71 11.98 13.68
CA SER A 72 3.45 13.15 14.54
C SER A 72 3.26 14.43 13.72
N SER A 73 3.97 14.52 12.59
CA SER A 73 3.94 15.64 11.68
C SER A 73 3.74 15.18 10.24
N PHE A 74 2.89 15.88 9.48
CA PHE A 74 2.67 15.59 8.07
C PHE A 74 3.96 15.71 7.23
N LYS A 75 4.90 16.54 7.69
CA LYS A 75 6.21 16.66 7.06
C LYS A 75 6.99 15.34 7.02
N GLU A 76 6.86 14.50 8.04
CA GLU A 76 7.50 13.16 8.06
C GLU A 76 6.99 12.29 6.90
N VAL A 77 5.70 12.39 6.59
CA VAL A 77 5.07 11.69 5.46
C VAL A 77 5.60 12.23 4.12
N GLU A 78 5.69 13.54 3.98
CA GLU A 78 6.23 14.18 2.77
C GLU A 78 7.70 13.83 2.54
N ASP A 79 8.52 13.88 3.59
CA ASP A 79 9.94 13.53 3.53
C ASP A 79 10.11 12.03 3.15
N PHE A 80 9.28 11.15 3.70
CA PHE A 80 9.29 9.73 3.34
C PHE A 80 8.90 9.50 1.88
N ILE A 81 7.84 10.15 1.40
CA ILE A 81 7.39 10.07 0.00
C ILE A 81 8.50 10.57 -0.92
N LEU A 82 9.12 11.70 -0.60
CA LEU A 82 10.22 12.25 -1.41
C LEU A 82 11.43 11.32 -1.46
N ALA A 83 11.80 10.73 -0.32
CA ALA A 83 12.92 9.80 -0.23
C ALA A 83 12.71 8.50 -1.03
N ASN A 84 11.45 8.09 -1.20
CA ASN A 84 11.09 6.83 -1.85
C ASN A 84 10.32 7.02 -3.18
N LYS A 85 10.35 8.21 -3.76
CA LYS A 85 9.56 8.57 -4.95
C LYS A 85 9.72 7.60 -6.12
N ASP A 86 10.91 7.03 -6.29
CA ASP A 86 11.22 6.12 -7.40
C ASP A 86 10.64 4.71 -7.20
N GLN A 87 10.13 4.41 -5.99
CA GLN A 87 9.51 3.14 -5.62
C GLN A 87 7.99 3.27 -5.38
N ILE A 88 7.48 4.51 -5.34
CA ILE A 88 6.06 4.80 -5.07
C ILE A 88 5.38 5.14 -6.39
N GLN A 89 4.45 4.30 -6.82
CA GLN A 89 3.67 4.55 -8.03
C GLN A 89 2.63 5.66 -7.83
N CYS A 90 1.93 5.65 -6.71
CA CYS A 90 0.97 6.70 -6.36
C CYS A 90 0.81 6.83 -4.85
N VAL A 91 0.34 7.98 -4.42
CA VAL A 91 -0.03 8.26 -3.03
C VAL A 91 -1.52 8.59 -2.99
N VAL A 92 -2.25 7.92 -2.09
CA VAL A 92 -3.69 8.14 -1.90
C VAL A 92 -3.92 8.76 -0.53
N GLY A 93 -4.67 9.84 -0.46
CA GLY A 93 -4.97 10.50 0.80
C GLY A 93 -5.31 11.97 0.67
N TYR A 94 -5.40 12.65 1.80
CA TYR A 94 -5.69 14.08 1.81
C TYR A 94 -4.52 14.89 1.18
N GLY A 95 -4.84 15.68 0.16
CA GLY A 95 -3.83 16.43 -0.60
C GLY A 95 -3.13 15.65 -1.71
N TYR A 96 -3.47 14.37 -1.88
CA TYR A 96 -2.98 13.46 -2.93
C TYR A 96 -4.15 12.92 -3.77
N LEU A 97 -3.98 11.76 -4.38
CA LEU A 97 -5.08 11.10 -5.09
C LEU A 97 -6.24 10.79 -4.13
N PRO A 98 -7.48 11.06 -4.52
CA PRO A 98 -8.65 10.71 -3.72
C PRO A 98 -8.74 9.19 -3.49
N PHE A 99 -9.36 8.80 -2.37
CA PHE A 99 -9.66 7.40 -2.10
C PHE A 99 -10.51 6.81 -3.24
N GLY A 100 -10.10 5.64 -3.73
CA GLY A 100 -10.74 4.95 -4.86
C GLY A 100 -10.21 5.36 -6.25
N ALA A 101 -9.56 6.51 -6.40
CA ALA A 101 -9.08 6.98 -7.70
C ALA A 101 -7.89 6.17 -8.24
N ALA A 102 -7.07 5.57 -7.38
CA ALA A 102 -5.93 4.75 -7.80
C ALA A 102 -6.33 3.51 -8.63
N GLN A 103 -7.60 3.08 -8.58
CA GLN A 103 -8.14 1.98 -9.38
C GLN A 103 -8.80 2.45 -10.68
N CYS A 104 -8.79 3.76 -10.96
CA CYS A 104 -9.39 4.39 -12.12
C CYS A 104 -8.36 5.24 -12.86
N PRO A 105 -7.31 4.63 -13.46
CA PRO A 105 -6.25 5.37 -14.15
C PRO A 105 -6.80 6.11 -15.37
N GLN A 106 -6.27 7.28 -15.62
CA GLN A 106 -6.53 8.06 -16.81
C GLN A 106 -5.57 7.64 -17.95
N LEU A 107 -5.82 8.09 -19.17
CA LEU A 107 -4.98 7.74 -20.33
C LEU A 107 -3.51 8.21 -20.22
N ASN A 108 -3.27 9.21 -19.40
CA ASN A 108 -1.93 9.77 -19.11
C ASN A 108 -1.30 9.24 -17.83
N ASP A 109 -1.95 8.31 -17.14
CA ASP A 109 -1.39 7.62 -15.98
C ASP A 109 -0.63 6.37 -16.45
N TYR A 110 0.63 6.56 -16.78
CA TYR A 110 1.48 5.47 -17.25
C TYR A 110 1.84 4.50 -16.12
N ALA A 111 1.90 3.21 -16.46
CA ALA A 111 2.39 2.19 -15.53
C ALA A 111 3.83 2.53 -15.09
N ASP A 112 4.09 2.39 -13.79
CA ASP A 112 5.39 2.69 -13.17
C ASP A 112 5.87 4.15 -13.35
N GLY A 113 4.94 5.07 -13.68
CA GLY A 113 5.27 6.49 -13.88
C GLY A 113 6.15 6.77 -15.11
N ILE A 114 6.34 5.79 -16.00
CA ILE A 114 7.17 5.92 -17.20
C ILE A 114 6.30 6.32 -18.39
N ASP A 115 6.49 7.53 -18.92
CA ASP A 115 5.87 7.96 -20.17
C ASP A 115 6.42 7.14 -21.34
N THR A 116 5.67 6.10 -21.70
CA THR A 116 6.05 5.16 -22.77
C THR A 116 6.15 5.85 -24.12
N MET A 117 5.32 6.86 -24.39
CA MET A 117 5.35 7.59 -25.65
C MET A 117 6.60 8.47 -25.76
N GLN A 118 6.97 9.16 -24.68
CA GLN A 118 8.19 9.95 -24.60
C GLN A 118 9.42 9.04 -24.69
N PHE A 119 9.41 7.89 -24.00
CA PHE A 119 10.48 6.90 -24.06
C PHE A 119 10.71 6.39 -25.47
N LEU A 120 9.66 5.98 -26.19
CA LEU A 120 9.74 5.51 -27.58
C LEU A 120 10.13 6.64 -28.55
N GLY A 121 9.65 7.86 -28.32
CA GLY A 121 10.01 9.03 -29.12
C GLY A 121 11.51 9.34 -29.08
N ASN A 122 12.14 9.15 -27.94
CA ASN A 122 13.60 9.36 -27.80
C ASN A 122 14.45 8.35 -28.58
N PHE A 123 13.94 7.15 -28.88
CA PHE A 123 14.64 6.17 -29.71
C PHE A 123 14.50 6.44 -31.21
N ALA A 124 13.46 7.14 -31.66
CA ALA A 124 13.27 7.42 -33.08
C ALA A 124 14.35 8.32 -33.70
N TRP A 125 15.05 9.10 -32.91
CA TRP A 125 16.15 9.98 -33.36
C TRP A 125 17.51 9.27 -33.50
N CYS A 126 17.65 8.05 -33.03
CA CYS A 126 18.90 7.26 -33.14
C CYS A 126 19.00 6.44 -34.44
N LEU A 127 17.97 6.48 -35.31
CA LEU A 127 17.90 5.71 -36.56
C LEU A 127 17.94 6.59 -37.82
N SER A 128 18.30 7.86 -37.69
CA SER A 128 18.50 8.78 -38.83
C SER A 128 19.95 9.13 -39.06
#